data_a74024f427a69ce801ad859b8888a90e
#
_entry.id   a74024f427a69ce801ad859b8888a90e
#
_cell.length_a   1.000
_cell.length_b   1.000
_cell.length_c   1.000
_cell.angle_alpha   90.00
_cell.angle_beta   90.00
_cell.angle_gamma   90.00
#
_symmetry.space_group_name_H-M   'P 1'
#
loop_
_entity.id
_entity.type
_entity.pdbx_description
1 polymer ?
#
loop_
_entity_poly.entity_id
_entity_poly.type
_entity_poly.pdbx_seq_one_letter_code
_entity_poly.pdbx_strand_id
1 'polypeptide(L)'
;MTAVPRTRTHNRRQVLVTGLAATAALATSAVPSVAAGSPDRSTAGSHRPVRADLPTARLPRPTGPFGVGSTILHLVDRSRTDPWAPDASPYRELMVSVRYPAAPRGAAPRVPQMPAAAAAHFGGPEGAAALNLGMAPGSADWGATLSHARQDAPVHPRAGRLPVVLYSPGLGDPRTWNTALVDDLASHGYAVVTVDHTYEATEVEFPGGRLATMRIFDGAPPSDPDAVSVLLRKAVAVRVADTRFVLDRLPELNRTRFGDVLDLRRIGMFGHSAGGFTAAQAMHDDRRIRAGINMDGQMDYVGGALPDGSRLSTVALEGLDRPLLLMGTESEGSGDYRQQPSWAAFWRNTRGWKANVTLTGSRHASYTDAQVLLPQLARQGAEPGDGLTAAVGTVRPDRAAAAGRAYVTSFFGRWLRGHDDHLLDGPSGRFPEMVFSN
;
A
#
# COMPACT_ATOMS: atom_id res chain seq x y z
N MET A 1 -55.41 -29.79 -12.95
CA MET A 1 -54.23 -30.17 -12.16
C MET A 1 -53.02 -29.60 -12.85
N THR A 2 -52.62 -28.40 -12.46
CA THR A 2 -51.50 -27.64 -13.01
C THR A 2 -50.42 -27.54 -11.94
N ALA A 3 -49.24 -28.05 -12.24
CA ALA A 3 -48.09 -28.06 -11.33
C ALA A 3 -47.43 -26.70 -11.26
N VAL A 4 -47.26 -26.19 -10.05
CA VAL A 4 -46.48 -24.97 -9.73
C VAL A 4 -45.00 -25.35 -9.57
N PRO A 5 -44.04 -24.63 -10.20
CA PRO A 5 -42.62 -24.89 -10.00
C PRO A 5 -42.13 -24.33 -8.64
N ARG A 6 -41.41 -25.16 -7.90
CA ARG A 6 -40.76 -24.83 -6.65
C ARG A 6 -39.56 -23.91 -6.93
N THR A 7 -39.60 -22.68 -6.44
CA THR A 7 -38.46 -21.76 -6.37
C THR A 7 -37.43 -22.28 -5.38
N ARG A 8 -36.19 -22.49 -5.84
CA ARG A 8 -35.01 -22.77 -4.99
C ARG A 8 -34.68 -21.52 -4.17
N THR A 9 -34.84 -21.63 -2.85
CA THR A 9 -34.32 -20.65 -1.89
C THR A 9 -32.80 -20.74 -1.86
N HIS A 10 -32.11 -19.72 -2.40
CA HIS A 10 -30.69 -19.53 -2.23
C HIS A 10 -30.38 -19.13 -0.79
N ASN A 11 -29.44 -19.85 -0.21
CA ASN A 11 -29.02 -19.75 1.18
C ASN A 11 -28.28 -18.41 1.41
N ARG A 12 -28.88 -17.48 2.15
CA ARG A 12 -28.36 -16.13 2.48
C ARG A 12 -27.28 -16.12 3.57
N ARG A 13 -26.48 -17.16 3.72
CA ARG A 13 -25.49 -17.28 4.80
C ARG A 13 -24.02 -17.24 4.37
N GLN A 14 -23.69 -16.88 3.13
CA GLN A 14 -22.30 -16.88 2.63
C GLN A 14 -21.74 -15.50 2.21
N VAL A 15 -22.35 -14.37 2.55
CA VAL A 15 -21.94 -13.03 2.07
C VAL A 15 -21.31 -12.16 3.17
N LEU A 16 -20.68 -12.69 4.19
CA LEU A 16 -20.26 -11.88 5.34
C LEU A 16 -18.77 -11.89 5.71
N VAL A 17 -17.84 -12.35 4.86
CA VAL A 17 -16.42 -12.48 5.26
C VAL A 17 -15.40 -11.94 4.23
N THR A 18 -15.78 -11.31 3.13
CA THR A 18 -14.84 -11.05 2.03
C THR A 18 -14.07 -9.71 2.07
N GLY A 19 -14.31 -8.83 3.03
CA GLY A 19 -13.57 -7.54 3.13
C GLY A 19 -12.27 -7.57 3.94
N LEU A 20 -12.11 -8.53 4.85
CA LEU A 20 -10.87 -8.76 5.61
C LEU A 20 -10.29 -10.17 5.36
N ALA A 21 -11.02 -11.08 4.75
CA ALA A 21 -10.60 -12.45 4.50
C ALA A 21 -9.57 -12.59 3.36
N ALA A 22 -9.31 -11.54 2.60
CA ALA A 22 -8.18 -11.53 1.65
C ALA A 22 -6.81 -11.47 2.36
N THR A 23 -6.78 -11.27 3.68
CA THR A 23 -5.55 -11.17 4.47
C THR A 23 -5.40 -12.20 5.58
N ALA A 24 -6.29 -13.18 5.73
CA ALA A 24 -6.22 -14.14 6.82
C ALA A 24 -6.69 -15.57 6.45
N ALA A 25 -6.31 -16.07 5.29
CA ALA A 25 -6.35 -17.51 5.03
C ALA A 25 -5.11 -18.17 5.64
N LEU A 26 -5.04 -18.24 6.96
CA LEU A 26 -4.12 -19.13 7.67
C LEU A 26 -4.62 -20.56 7.46
N ALA A 27 -4.10 -21.24 6.44
CA ALA A 27 -4.24 -22.68 6.30
C ALA A 27 -3.56 -23.34 7.50
N THR A 28 -4.33 -23.91 8.41
CA THR A 28 -3.84 -24.87 9.41
C THR A 28 -3.43 -26.16 8.71
N SER A 29 -2.22 -26.17 8.15
CA SER A 29 -1.59 -27.39 7.67
C SER A 29 -0.97 -28.09 8.87
N ALA A 30 -1.58 -29.21 9.28
CA ALA A 30 -0.98 -30.13 10.26
C ALA A 30 0.37 -30.62 9.74
N VAL A 31 1.44 -30.34 10.47
CA VAL A 31 2.77 -30.83 10.19
C VAL A 31 2.82 -32.35 10.53
N PRO A 32 3.13 -33.24 9.59
CA PRO A 32 3.40 -34.62 9.95
C PRO A 32 4.74 -34.72 10.67
N SER A 33 4.74 -35.28 11.87
CA SER A 33 5.93 -35.60 12.65
C SER A 33 6.76 -36.65 11.90
N VAL A 34 7.99 -36.28 11.48
CA VAL A 34 8.96 -37.21 10.90
C VAL A 34 9.87 -37.72 12.01
N ALA A 35 9.83 -39.05 12.24
CA ALA A 35 10.68 -39.74 13.18
C ALA A 35 12.16 -39.63 12.77
N ALA A 36 13.02 -39.41 13.79
CA ALA A 36 14.47 -39.34 13.64
C ALA A 36 15.05 -40.70 13.29
N GLY A 37 15.64 -40.83 12.09
CA GLY A 37 16.51 -41.94 11.67
C GLY A 37 17.95 -41.51 11.80
N SER A 38 18.79 -42.37 12.40
CA SER A 38 20.23 -42.19 12.63
C SER A 38 21.02 -42.08 11.34
N PRO A 39 22.16 -41.36 11.30
CA PRO A 39 22.93 -41.17 10.09
C PRO A 39 23.86 -42.33 9.77
N ASP A 40 23.74 -42.84 8.56
CA ASP A 40 24.74 -43.73 7.96
C ASP A 40 25.80 -42.87 7.26
N ARG A 41 27.07 -43.19 7.52
CA ARG A 41 28.24 -42.51 6.95
C ARG A 41 28.57 -43.11 5.60
N SER A 42 28.36 -42.38 4.51
CA SER A 42 28.90 -42.71 3.21
C SER A 42 29.50 -41.47 2.53
N THR A 43 30.78 -41.50 2.41
CA THR A 43 31.74 -40.83 1.51
C THR A 43 31.31 -39.64 0.66
N ALA A 44 32.07 -38.57 0.89
CA ALA A 44 32.05 -37.27 0.24
C ALA A 44 32.31 -37.32 -1.27
N GLY A 45 31.33 -36.87 -2.03
CA GLY A 45 31.52 -36.19 -3.31
C GLY A 45 30.99 -34.77 -3.16
N SER A 46 31.88 -33.78 -3.14
CA SER A 46 31.49 -32.35 -3.00
C SER A 46 30.92 -31.82 -4.31
N HIS A 47 29.68 -32.18 -4.62
CA HIS A 47 28.85 -31.37 -5.49
C HIS A 47 28.15 -30.31 -4.62
N ARG A 48 28.75 -29.12 -4.58
CA ARG A 48 28.04 -27.91 -4.15
C ARG A 48 26.82 -27.80 -5.05
N PRO A 49 25.56 -27.89 -4.53
CA PRO A 49 24.40 -27.67 -5.38
C PRO A 49 24.53 -26.26 -5.96
N VAL A 50 24.53 -26.15 -7.28
CA VAL A 50 24.32 -24.90 -7.98
C VAL A 50 22.95 -24.43 -7.46
N ARG A 51 22.91 -23.39 -6.59
CA ARG A 51 21.68 -22.72 -6.26
C ARG A 51 21.13 -22.23 -7.60
N ALA A 52 20.04 -22.79 -8.06
CA ALA A 52 19.29 -22.19 -9.15
C ALA A 52 19.02 -20.74 -8.75
N ASP A 53 19.35 -19.79 -9.61
CA ASP A 53 19.09 -18.38 -9.34
C ASP A 53 17.57 -18.22 -9.12
N LEU A 54 17.20 -17.67 -7.95
CA LEU A 54 15.80 -17.43 -7.63
C LEU A 54 15.19 -16.45 -8.63
N PRO A 55 13.90 -16.59 -8.98
CA PRO A 55 13.15 -15.63 -9.76
C PRO A 55 13.33 -14.21 -9.25
N THR A 56 13.57 -13.27 -10.16
CA THR A 56 13.76 -11.84 -9.88
C THR A 56 12.83 -10.99 -10.73
N ALA A 57 12.50 -9.78 -10.25
CA ALA A 57 11.65 -8.87 -10.97
C ALA A 57 12.23 -7.44 -10.97
N ARG A 58 11.72 -6.59 -11.85
CA ARG A 58 12.18 -5.21 -12.03
C ARG A 58 11.02 -4.24 -12.03
N LEU A 59 11.20 -3.13 -11.34
CA LEU A 59 10.25 -2.01 -11.37
C LEU A 59 10.32 -1.28 -12.71
N PRO A 60 9.18 -0.82 -13.25
CA PRO A 60 9.14 -0.03 -14.48
C PRO A 60 9.78 1.34 -14.26
N ARG A 61 10.44 1.87 -15.30
CA ARG A 61 11.10 3.18 -15.23
C ARG A 61 10.10 4.29 -14.93
N PRO A 62 10.49 5.30 -14.12
CA PRO A 62 9.73 6.54 -13.97
C PRO A 62 9.56 7.27 -15.29
N THR A 63 8.47 8.01 -15.45
CA THR A 63 8.10 8.69 -16.69
C THR A 63 8.38 10.21 -16.68
N GLY A 64 8.66 10.78 -15.51
CA GLY A 64 8.93 12.21 -15.36
C GLY A 64 10.33 12.63 -15.81
N PRO A 65 10.56 13.95 -15.91
CA PRO A 65 11.80 14.51 -16.46
C PRO A 65 12.98 14.45 -15.48
N PHE A 66 12.76 14.12 -14.20
CA PHE A 66 13.81 14.13 -13.19
C PHE A 66 14.28 12.72 -12.82
N GLY A 67 15.57 12.58 -12.50
CA GLY A 67 16.06 11.45 -11.73
C GLY A 67 15.45 11.45 -10.34
N VAL A 68 15.51 10.31 -9.64
CA VAL A 68 14.93 10.15 -8.30
C VAL A 68 16.05 9.99 -7.26
N GLY A 69 15.97 10.76 -6.18
CA GLY A 69 16.76 10.61 -4.96
C GLY A 69 15.93 9.97 -3.85
N SER A 70 16.60 9.38 -2.87
CA SER A 70 15.97 8.76 -1.72
C SER A 70 16.76 9.04 -0.46
N THR A 71 16.07 9.51 0.59
CA THR A 71 16.60 9.58 1.96
C THR A 71 15.73 8.74 2.86
N ILE A 72 16.35 7.91 3.71
CA ILE A 72 15.65 7.06 4.69
C ILE A 72 15.86 7.65 6.08
N LEU A 73 14.79 7.73 6.86
CA LEU A 73 14.77 8.38 8.15
C LEU A 73 14.15 7.44 9.19
N HIS A 74 14.79 7.36 10.35
CA HIS A 74 14.24 6.78 11.57
C HIS A 74 13.69 7.92 12.42
N LEU A 75 12.40 7.94 12.66
CA LEU A 75 11.69 8.95 13.44
C LEU A 75 11.19 8.32 14.74
N VAL A 76 11.41 9.01 15.86
CA VAL A 76 10.98 8.57 17.20
C VAL A 76 10.01 9.59 17.78
N ASP A 77 8.77 9.18 17.98
CA ASP A 77 7.75 9.98 18.65
C ASP A 77 7.81 9.75 20.16
N ARG A 78 8.51 10.62 20.86
CA ARG A 78 8.68 10.53 22.31
C ARG A 78 7.45 10.94 23.12
N SER A 79 6.40 11.42 22.45
CA SER A 79 5.13 11.78 23.08
C SER A 79 4.13 10.62 23.18
N ARG A 80 4.39 9.52 22.44
CA ARG A 80 3.53 8.34 22.42
C ARG A 80 4.31 7.06 22.72
N THR A 81 3.75 6.22 23.59
CA THR A 81 4.16 4.81 23.73
C THR A 81 3.73 4.04 22.48
N ASP A 82 4.49 3.00 22.12
CA ASP A 82 4.06 2.14 21.00
C ASP A 82 2.80 1.37 21.38
N PRO A 83 1.70 1.51 20.63
CA PRO A 83 0.42 0.91 20.99
C PRO A 83 0.32 -0.60 20.70
N TRP A 84 1.29 -1.16 19.93
CA TRP A 84 1.30 -2.57 19.52
C TRP A 84 2.36 -3.38 20.27
N ALA A 85 3.42 -2.73 20.73
CA ALA A 85 4.55 -3.37 21.38
C ALA A 85 5.13 -2.49 22.50
N PRO A 86 4.35 -2.18 23.53
CA PRO A 86 4.80 -1.29 24.63
C PRO A 86 5.97 -1.88 25.41
N ASP A 87 6.14 -3.19 25.39
CA ASP A 87 7.25 -3.93 25.97
C ASP A 87 8.54 -3.87 25.14
N ALA A 88 8.44 -3.67 23.83
CA ALA A 88 9.58 -3.66 22.92
C ALA A 88 10.19 -2.25 22.73
N SER A 89 9.39 -1.19 22.87
CA SER A 89 9.85 0.19 22.76
C SER A 89 9.02 1.11 23.66
N PRO A 90 9.66 1.97 24.47
CA PRO A 90 8.95 2.95 25.29
C PRO A 90 8.31 4.06 24.44
N TYR A 91 8.72 4.20 23.18
CA TYR A 91 8.24 5.24 22.26
C TYR A 91 7.80 4.66 20.91
N ARG A 92 6.87 5.35 20.26
CA ARG A 92 6.49 5.02 18.89
C ARG A 92 7.62 5.37 17.92
N GLU A 93 8.07 4.39 17.16
CA GLU A 93 9.13 4.54 16.15
C GLU A 93 8.58 4.28 14.76
N LEU A 94 8.99 5.08 13.78
CA LEU A 94 8.59 4.94 12.39
C LEU A 94 9.82 4.93 11.48
N MET A 95 9.83 4.07 10.45
CA MET A 95 10.73 4.20 9.32
C MET A 95 10.01 4.95 8.19
N VAL A 96 10.68 5.95 7.67
CA VAL A 96 10.15 6.83 6.63
C VAL A 96 11.15 6.91 5.48
N SER A 97 10.66 6.86 4.23
CA SER A 97 11.49 7.19 3.07
C SER A 97 10.96 8.45 2.41
N VAL A 98 11.86 9.35 2.01
CA VAL A 98 11.51 10.51 1.19
C VAL A 98 12.11 10.32 -0.19
N ARG A 99 11.27 10.28 -1.23
CA ARG A 99 11.66 10.26 -2.64
C ARG A 99 11.46 11.65 -3.22
N TYR A 100 12.43 12.12 -4.01
CA TYR A 100 12.42 13.49 -4.51
C TYR A 100 13.17 13.61 -5.84
N PRO A 101 12.93 14.67 -6.63
CA PRO A 101 13.69 14.95 -7.84
C PRO A 101 15.18 15.12 -7.53
N ALA A 102 16.02 14.31 -8.15
CA ALA A 102 17.46 14.35 -7.94
C ALA A 102 18.23 14.73 -9.20
N ALA A 103 19.35 15.41 -9.00
CA ALA A 103 20.28 15.67 -10.07
C ALA A 103 20.95 14.38 -10.57
N PRO A 104 21.18 14.23 -11.87
CA PRO A 104 21.93 13.12 -12.42
C PRO A 104 23.41 13.25 -12.06
N ARG A 105 23.76 13.10 -10.78
CA ARG A 105 25.15 13.21 -10.32
C ARG A 105 25.64 11.95 -9.67
N GLY A 106 26.83 11.50 -10.14
CA GLY A 106 27.74 10.64 -9.40
C GLY A 106 27.38 9.17 -9.32
N ALA A 107 28.29 8.44 -8.69
CA ALA A 107 28.25 6.99 -8.47
C ALA A 107 27.36 6.57 -7.30
N ALA A 108 26.42 7.41 -6.82
CA ALA A 108 25.52 7.02 -5.75
C ALA A 108 24.75 5.75 -6.12
N PRO A 109 24.75 4.70 -5.25
CA PRO A 109 24.10 3.45 -5.55
C PRO A 109 22.58 3.61 -5.68
N ARG A 110 21.96 2.74 -6.48
CA ARG A 110 20.51 2.59 -6.48
C ARG A 110 20.06 2.01 -5.15
N VAL A 111 18.95 2.53 -4.64
CA VAL A 111 18.35 2.02 -3.40
C VAL A 111 17.63 0.71 -3.71
N PRO A 112 17.81 -0.37 -2.94
CA PRO A 112 16.93 -1.53 -3.01
C PRO A 112 15.47 -1.13 -2.80
N GLN A 113 14.53 -1.87 -3.38
CA GLN A 113 13.10 -1.67 -3.09
C GLN A 113 12.86 -1.84 -1.59
N MET A 114 13.39 -2.91 -1.01
CA MET A 114 13.34 -3.18 0.43
C MET A 114 14.75 -3.32 0.99
N PRO A 115 15.02 -2.91 2.23
CA PRO A 115 16.26 -3.24 2.94
C PRO A 115 16.44 -4.75 3.05
N ALA A 116 17.67 -5.22 3.27
CA ALA A 116 18.02 -6.64 3.11
C ALA A 116 17.27 -7.57 4.08
N ALA A 117 17.19 -7.23 5.38
CA ALA A 117 16.47 -8.06 6.34
C ALA A 117 14.96 -8.02 6.11
N ALA A 118 14.42 -6.85 5.74
CA ALA A 118 13.01 -6.72 5.36
C ALA A 118 12.70 -7.55 4.11
N ALA A 119 13.53 -7.51 3.06
CA ALA A 119 13.32 -8.31 1.85
C ALA A 119 13.36 -9.83 2.12
N ALA A 120 14.26 -10.27 2.99
CA ALA A 120 14.36 -11.66 3.40
C ALA A 120 13.10 -12.11 4.17
N HIS A 121 12.60 -11.29 5.10
CA HIS A 121 11.38 -11.57 5.85
C HIS A 121 10.14 -11.51 4.95
N PHE A 122 10.03 -10.50 4.07
CA PHE A 122 8.94 -10.35 3.09
C PHE A 122 8.71 -11.64 2.29
N GLY A 123 9.79 -12.29 1.85
CA GLY A 123 9.73 -13.57 1.13
C GLY A 123 9.63 -14.81 2.04
N GLY A 124 9.57 -14.64 3.35
CA GLY A 124 9.44 -15.73 4.33
C GLY A 124 7.98 -16.11 4.59
N PRO A 125 7.75 -17.12 5.46
CA PRO A 125 6.41 -17.64 5.75
C PRO A 125 5.50 -16.63 6.49
N GLU A 126 6.07 -15.69 7.22
CA GLU A 126 5.37 -14.65 7.98
C GLU A 126 5.44 -13.27 7.29
N GLY A 127 6.03 -13.19 6.11
CA GLY A 127 6.15 -11.96 5.33
C GLY A 127 4.93 -11.70 4.44
N ALA A 128 4.81 -10.44 3.98
CA ALA A 128 3.68 -10.01 3.17
C ALA A 128 3.55 -10.78 1.85
N ALA A 129 4.63 -11.32 1.28
CA ALA A 129 4.54 -12.15 0.06
C ALA A 129 3.70 -13.41 0.29
N ALA A 130 3.86 -14.07 1.43
CA ALA A 130 3.05 -15.23 1.78
C ALA A 130 1.65 -14.83 2.25
N LEU A 131 1.55 -13.86 3.19
CA LEU A 131 0.31 -13.51 3.85
C LEU A 131 -0.66 -12.72 2.96
N ASN A 132 -0.16 -11.75 2.17
CA ASN A 132 -1.00 -10.87 1.37
C ASN A 132 -1.11 -11.31 -0.11
N LEU A 133 -0.13 -12.07 -0.62
CA LEU A 133 -0.06 -12.42 -2.05
C LEU A 133 -0.15 -13.91 -2.32
N GLY A 134 -0.16 -14.77 -1.29
CA GLY A 134 -0.20 -16.23 -1.44
C GLY A 134 1.06 -16.82 -2.10
N MET A 135 2.20 -16.14 -2.05
CA MET A 135 3.46 -16.64 -2.61
C MET A 135 4.07 -17.72 -1.72
N ALA A 136 4.59 -18.78 -2.32
CA ALA A 136 5.34 -19.78 -1.56
C ALA A 136 6.59 -19.15 -0.92
N PRO A 137 6.86 -19.42 0.37
CA PRO A 137 8.05 -18.89 1.03
C PRO A 137 9.35 -19.26 0.29
N GLY A 138 10.25 -18.28 0.08
CA GLY A 138 11.52 -18.48 -0.60
C GLY A 138 11.43 -18.71 -2.11
N SER A 139 10.27 -18.47 -2.74
CA SER A 139 10.05 -18.69 -4.18
C SER A 139 10.67 -17.61 -5.07
N ALA A 140 11.05 -16.45 -4.53
CA ALA A 140 11.63 -15.32 -5.27
C ALA A 140 12.71 -14.60 -4.47
N ASP A 141 13.66 -13.97 -5.17
CA ASP A 141 14.64 -13.05 -4.56
C ASP A 141 14.11 -11.61 -4.57
N TRP A 142 13.41 -11.26 -3.51
CA TRP A 142 12.86 -9.91 -3.32
C TRP A 142 13.95 -8.86 -3.09
N GLY A 143 15.11 -9.26 -2.57
CA GLY A 143 16.27 -8.40 -2.34
C GLY A 143 16.95 -7.93 -3.62
N ALA A 144 16.79 -8.64 -4.73
CA ALA A 144 17.36 -8.28 -6.03
C ALA A 144 16.60 -7.13 -6.71
N THR A 145 15.38 -6.77 -6.23
CA THR A 145 14.58 -5.69 -6.83
C THR A 145 15.12 -4.33 -6.42
N LEU A 146 15.54 -3.53 -7.39
CA LEU A 146 16.07 -2.17 -7.17
C LEU A 146 15.04 -1.12 -7.57
N SER A 147 14.88 -0.08 -6.73
CA SER A 147 14.17 1.15 -7.09
C SER A 147 14.96 1.95 -8.14
N HIS A 148 14.36 2.96 -8.74
CA HIS A 148 15.08 3.88 -9.63
C HIS A 148 15.76 5.03 -8.86
N ALA A 149 15.52 5.14 -7.56
CA ALA A 149 16.11 6.17 -6.73
C ALA A 149 17.59 5.89 -6.41
N ARG A 150 18.35 6.97 -6.25
CA ARG A 150 19.73 6.95 -5.76
C ARG A 150 19.80 7.46 -4.33
N GLN A 151 20.57 6.76 -3.50
CA GLN A 151 20.67 7.07 -2.08
C GLN A 151 21.29 8.45 -1.88
N ASP A 152 20.61 9.28 -1.07
CA ASP A 152 21.02 10.62 -0.65
C ASP A 152 21.55 11.52 -1.78
N ALA A 153 21.06 11.29 -3.00
CA ALA A 153 21.41 12.12 -4.15
C ALA A 153 20.94 13.58 -3.91
N PRO A 154 21.69 14.59 -4.33
CA PRO A 154 21.29 15.98 -4.13
C PRO A 154 19.99 16.29 -4.87
N VAL A 155 19.14 17.14 -4.26
CA VAL A 155 17.92 17.63 -4.91
C VAL A 155 18.26 18.31 -6.23
N HIS A 156 17.43 18.08 -7.25
CA HIS A 156 17.65 18.67 -8.58
C HIS A 156 17.42 20.19 -8.54
N PRO A 157 18.39 21.04 -8.92
CA PRO A 157 18.30 22.49 -8.75
C PRO A 157 17.17 23.14 -9.55
N ARG A 158 16.72 22.50 -10.65
CA ARG A 158 15.60 22.98 -11.48
C ARG A 158 14.23 22.47 -11.04
N ALA A 159 14.15 21.65 -10.00
CA ALA A 159 12.87 21.10 -9.55
C ALA A 159 11.97 22.15 -8.86
N GLY A 160 12.54 23.29 -8.44
CA GLY A 160 11.82 24.34 -7.73
C GLY A 160 11.34 23.88 -6.35
N ARG A 161 10.29 24.50 -5.86
CA ARG A 161 9.67 24.08 -4.60
C ARG A 161 8.81 22.83 -4.83
N LEU A 162 9.02 21.82 -4.00
CA LEU A 162 8.42 20.50 -4.14
C LEU A 162 7.15 20.39 -3.29
N PRO A 163 5.95 20.27 -3.90
CA PRO A 163 4.79 19.82 -3.15
C PRO A 163 5.09 18.47 -2.49
N VAL A 164 4.55 18.25 -1.29
CA VAL A 164 4.76 17.03 -0.52
C VAL A 164 3.57 16.10 -0.69
N VAL A 165 3.81 14.82 -0.93
CA VAL A 165 2.75 13.81 -0.99
C VAL A 165 3.11 12.67 -0.03
N LEU A 166 2.25 12.39 0.96
CA LEU A 166 2.42 11.26 1.85
C LEU A 166 1.85 9.99 1.22
N TYR A 167 2.45 8.85 1.52
CA TYR A 167 1.93 7.53 1.15
C TYR A 167 1.83 6.64 2.38
N SER A 168 0.66 6.03 2.58
CA SER A 168 0.39 5.00 3.58
C SER A 168 0.08 3.67 2.88
N PRO A 169 0.79 2.56 3.20
CA PRO A 169 0.58 1.26 2.58
C PRO A 169 -0.65 0.53 3.13
N GLY A 170 -1.00 -0.60 2.49
CA GLY A 170 -2.01 -1.53 2.99
C GLY A 170 -1.68 -2.12 4.35
N LEU A 171 -2.62 -2.84 4.95
CA LEU A 171 -2.35 -3.59 6.17
C LEU A 171 -1.38 -4.74 5.86
N GLY A 172 -0.33 -4.85 6.66
CA GLY A 172 0.72 -5.84 6.46
C GLY A 172 1.80 -5.42 5.45
N ASP A 173 1.55 -4.42 4.60
CA ASP A 173 2.50 -4.01 3.57
C ASP A 173 3.56 -3.05 4.13
N PRO A 174 4.83 -3.17 3.68
CA PRO A 174 5.87 -2.20 4.00
C PRO A 174 5.69 -0.89 3.19
N ARG A 175 6.25 0.22 3.68
CA ARG A 175 6.24 1.54 3.02
C ARG A 175 6.75 1.53 1.58
N THR A 176 7.46 0.49 1.20
CA THR A 176 8.11 0.34 -0.10
C THR A 176 7.26 -0.41 -1.12
N TRP A 177 6.06 -0.90 -0.73
CA TRP A 177 5.23 -1.77 -1.58
C TRP A 177 4.40 -1.00 -2.64
N ASN A 178 4.84 0.22 -2.99
CA ASN A 178 4.35 0.99 -4.14
C ASN A 178 5.47 1.86 -4.74
N THR A 179 6.69 1.34 -4.72
CA THR A 179 7.90 2.05 -5.16
C THR A 179 7.80 2.51 -6.62
N ALA A 180 7.17 1.74 -7.50
CA ALA A 180 6.98 2.11 -8.90
C ALA A 180 6.22 3.44 -9.07
N LEU A 181 5.12 3.62 -8.33
CA LEU A 181 4.32 4.84 -8.38
C LEU A 181 5.00 5.99 -7.62
N VAL A 182 5.61 5.70 -6.49
CA VAL A 182 6.31 6.68 -5.65
C VAL A 182 7.52 7.28 -6.39
N ASP A 183 8.34 6.44 -7.04
CA ASP A 183 9.46 6.90 -7.86
C ASP A 183 8.97 7.71 -9.07
N ASP A 184 7.86 7.31 -9.69
CA ASP A 184 7.26 8.03 -10.80
C ASP A 184 6.81 9.43 -10.39
N LEU A 185 6.03 9.53 -9.30
CA LEU A 185 5.55 10.80 -8.78
C LEU A 185 6.72 11.73 -8.38
N ALA A 186 7.77 11.18 -7.76
CA ALA A 186 8.97 11.95 -7.44
C ALA A 186 9.67 12.45 -8.72
N SER A 187 9.72 11.65 -9.79
CA SER A 187 10.29 12.06 -11.07
C SER A 187 9.51 13.19 -11.76
N HIS A 188 8.24 13.39 -11.37
CA HIS A 188 7.39 14.49 -11.80
C HIS A 188 7.51 15.74 -10.92
N GLY A 189 8.42 15.76 -9.95
CA GLY A 189 8.72 16.98 -9.17
C GLY A 189 7.99 17.08 -7.83
N TYR A 190 7.63 15.96 -7.22
CA TYR A 190 7.09 15.90 -5.87
C TYR A 190 8.12 15.36 -4.88
N ALA A 191 8.02 15.76 -3.63
CA ALA A 191 8.64 15.04 -2.53
C ALA A 191 7.62 14.03 -1.99
N VAL A 192 7.87 12.72 -2.16
CA VAL A 192 6.97 11.67 -1.72
C VAL A 192 7.49 11.04 -0.44
N VAL A 193 6.69 11.08 0.61
CA VAL A 193 7.04 10.60 1.96
C VAL A 193 6.26 9.32 2.23
N THR A 194 6.94 8.18 2.25
CA THR A 194 6.33 6.88 2.54
C THR A 194 6.58 6.48 3.99
N VAL A 195 5.59 5.90 4.67
CA VAL A 195 5.64 5.63 6.11
C VAL A 195 5.42 4.15 6.39
N ASP A 196 6.32 3.51 7.16
CA ASP A 196 6.01 2.23 7.79
C ASP A 196 5.22 2.48 9.07
N HIS A 197 4.06 1.82 9.18
CA HIS A 197 3.33 1.72 10.44
C HIS A 197 3.90 0.53 11.22
N THR A 198 4.89 0.79 12.05
CA THR A 198 5.65 -0.23 12.77
C THR A 198 4.74 -1.17 13.55
N TYR A 199 5.03 -2.47 13.50
CA TYR A 199 4.23 -3.55 14.07
C TYR A 199 2.85 -3.78 13.43
N GLU A 200 2.48 -2.99 12.41
CA GLU A 200 1.36 -3.29 11.50
C GLU A 200 1.86 -3.89 10.18
N ALA A 201 2.95 -3.36 9.63
CA ALA A 201 3.66 -4.00 8.52
C ALA A 201 4.27 -5.32 8.98
N THR A 202 4.32 -6.30 8.09
CA THR A 202 4.92 -7.60 8.38
C THR A 202 6.42 -7.48 8.67
N GLU A 203 7.08 -6.47 8.10
CA GLU A 203 8.49 -6.17 8.34
C GLU A 203 8.80 -4.67 8.31
N VAL A 204 9.51 -4.19 9.31
CA VAL A 204 10.10 -2.85 9.36
C VAL A 204 11.55 -2.98 9.80
N GLU A 205 12.47 -2.74 8.87
CA GLU A 205 13.90 -2.77 9.20
C GLU A 205 14.39 -1.39 9.63
N PHE A 206 14.94 -1.33 10.84
CA PHE A 206 15.55 -0.16 11.45
C PHE A 206 17.07 -0.12 11.24
N PRO A 207 17.73 1.03 11.48
CA PRO A 207 19.18 1.12 11.46
C PRO A 207 19.84 0.04 12.31
N GLY A 208 20.95 -0.50 11.83
CA GLY A 208 21.64 -1.61 12.49
C GLY A 208 21.04 -2.99 12.24
N GLY A 209 20.05 -3.11 11.34
CA GLY A 209 19.46 -4.40 10.96
C GLY A 209 18.40 -4.93 11.95
N ARG A 210 17.96 -4.13 12.92
CA ARG A 210 16.84 -4.49 13.81
C ARG A 210 15.56 -4.60 12.98
N LEU A 211 14.92 -5.75 13.01
CA LEU A 211 13.67 -6.02 12.33
C LEU A 211 12.52 -6.02 13.34
N ALA A 212 11.51 -5.18 13.13
CA ALA A 212 10.24 -5.23 13.83
C ALA A 212 9.22 -5.95 12.91
N THR A 213 8.61 -7.01 13.43
CA THR A 213 7.60 -7.79 12.70
C THR A 213 6.20 -7.47 13.20
N MET A 214 5.18 -7.92 12.47
CA MET A 214 3.78 -7.64 12.77
C MET A 214 3.38 -8.10 14.20
N ARG A 215 2.68 -7.23 14.93
CA ARG A 215 2.12 -7.49 16.26
C ARG A 215 0.68 -7.02 16.42
N ILE A 216 0.07 -6.53 15.36
CA ILE A 216 -1.28 -5.95 15.40
C ILE A 216 -2.34 -6.95 15.89
N PHE A 217 -2.14 -8.23 15.66
CA PHE A 217 -3.13 -9.26 16.00
C PHE A 217 -2.96 -9.82 17.41
N ASP A 218 -1.82 -9.61 18.07
CA ASP A 218 -1.54 -10.17 19.39
C ASP A 218 -1.91 -11.67 19.49
N GLY A 219 -1.45 -12.44 18.50
CA GLY A 219 -1.79 -13.83 18.26
C GLY A 219 -2.59 -14.03 16.97
N ALA A 220 -3.72 -14.75 17.02
CA ALA A 220 -4.57 -14.95 15.85
C ALA A 220 -5.44 -13.71 15.57
N PRO A 221 -5.71 -13.38 14.28
CA PRO A 221 -6.66 -12.34 13.94
C PRO A 221 -8.04 -12.63 14.56
N PRO A 222 -8.75 -11.62 15.11
CA PRO A 222 -10.07 -11.83 15.65
C PRO A 222 -11.05 -12.21 14.54
N SER A 223 -11.95 -13.16 14.83
CA SER A 223 -13.03 -13.58 13.92
C SER A 223 -14.40 -12.96 14.28
N ASP A 224 -14.53 -12.47 15.52
CA ASP A 224 -15.73 -11.76 15.96
C ASP A 224 -15.78 -10.35 15.33
N PRO A 225 -16.89 -9.97 14.67
CA PRO A 225 -17.00 -8.68 13.97
C PRO A 225 -16.83 -7.45 14.87
N ASP A 226 -17.22 -7.51 16.15
CA ASP A 226 -17.05 -6.37 17.06
C ASP A 226 -15.59 -6.24 17.49
N ALA A 227 -14.91 -7.35 17.78
CA ALA A 227 -13.47 -7.36 18.04
C ALA A 227 -12.66 -6.87 16.82
N VAL A 228 -13.04 -7.27 15.61
CA VAL A 228 -12.45 -6.73 14.36
C VAL A 228 -12.67 -5.22 14.26
N SER A 229 -13.89 -4.74 14.56
CA SER A 229 -14.20 -3.31 14.51
C SER A 229 -13.35 -2.50 15.51
N VAL A 230 -13.17 -3.00 16.73
CA VAL A 230 -12.32 -2.38 17.76
C VAL A 230 -10.86 -2.32 17.27
N LEU A 231 -10.35 -3.42 16.72
CA LEU A 231 -8.99 -3.48 16.19
C LEU A 231 -8.77 -2.47 15.04
N LEU A 232 -9.70 -2.42 14.08
CA LEU A 232 -9.58 -1.50 12.94
C LEU A 232 -9.69 -0.03 13.37
N ARG A 233 -10.54 0.30 14.35
CA ARG A 233 -10.60 1.65 14.93
C ARG A 233 -9.26 2.04 15.55
N LYS A 234 -8.65 1.14 16.31
CA LYS A 234 -7.31 1.34 16.89
C LYS A 234 -6.28 1.52 15.78
N ALA A 235 -6.25 0.65 14.77
CA ALA A 235 -5.28 0.69 13.68
C ALA A 235 -5.36 2.02 12.91
N VAL A 236 -6.55 2.44 12.49
CA VAL A 236 -6.74 3.72 11.78
C VAL A 236 -6.34 4.91 12.67
N ALA A 237 -6.70 4.91 13.94
CA ALA A 237 -6.30 5.97 14.87
C ALA A 237 -4.77 6.06 15.04
N VAL A 238 -4.08 4.92 15.13
CA VAL A 238 -2.61 4.86 15.19
C VAL A 238 -2.00 5.40 13.89
N ARG A 239 -2.49 4.97 12.72
CA ARG A 239 -2.00 5.43 11.42
C ARG A 239 -2.21 6.93 11.20
N VAL A 240 -3.35 7.47 11.62
CA VAL A 240 -3.60 8.91 11.58
C VAL A 240 -2.66 9.67 12.50
N ALA A 241 -2.42 9.17 13.70
CA ALA A 241 -1.46 9.76 14.65
C ALA A 241 -0.02 9.70 14.09
N ASP A 242 0.39 8.59 13.47
CA ASP A 242 1.69 8.46 12.79
C ASP A 242 1.81 9.47 11.64
N THR A 243 0.77 9.61 10.82
CA THR A 243 0.72 10.59 9.73
C THR A 243 0.88 12.02 10.26
N ARG A 244 0.17 12.39 11.32
CA ARG A 244 0.28 13.72 11.94
C ARG A 244 1.66 13.96 12.53
N PHE A 245 2.25 12.96 13.18
CA PHE A 245 3.62 13.04 13.67
C PHE A 245 4.63 13.28 12.54
N VAL A 246 4.51 12.56 11.41
CA VAL A 246 5.36 12.80 10.24
C VAL A 246 5.18 14.23 9.72
N LEU A 247 3.95 14.72 9.61
CA LEU A 247 3.66 16.11 9.22
C LEU A 247 4.30 17.14 10.18
N ASP A 248 4.33 16.85 11.47
CA ASP A 248 4.94 17.71 12.49
C ASP A 248 6.48 17.74 12.39
N ARG A 249 7.09 16.67 11.84
CA ARG A 249 8.53 16.59 11.60
C ARG A 249 8.99 17.28 10.31
N LEU A 250 8.08 17.44 9.32
CA LEU A 250 8.42 17.99 8.01
C LEU A 250 9.12 19.38 8.08
N PRO A 251 8.73 20.35 8.90
CA PRO A 251 9.40 21.65 8.97
C PRO A 251 10.88 21.54 9.36
N GLU A 252 11.20 20.71 10.34
CA GLU A 252 12.58 20.48 10.75
C GLU A 252 13.37 19.75 9.66
N LEU A 253 12.81 18.70 9.08
CA LEU A 253 13.43 17.95 7.98
C LEU A 253 13.67 18.84 6.76
N ASN A 254 12.72 19.71 6.43
CA ASN A 254 12.87 20.68 5.34
C ASN A 254 14.10 21.55 5.52
N ARG A 255 14.28 22.12 6.69
CA ARG A 255 15.41 22.98 7.04
C ARG A 255 16.73 22.22 7.07
N THR A 256 16.76 21.06 7.72
CA THR A 256 18.01 20.33 8.04
C THR A 256 18.49 19.39 6.94
N ARG A 257 17.57 18.89 6.08
CA ARG A 257 17.87 17.87 5.08
C ARG A 257 17.58 18.29 3.65
N PHE A 258 16.63 19.20 3.45
CA PHE A 258 16.15 19.56 2.11
C PHE A 258 16.41 21.03 1.72
N GLY A 259 17.09 21.82 2.56
CA GLY A 259 17.45 23.22 2.24
C GLY A 259 16.22 24.06 1.90
N ASP A 260 15.12 23.87 2.61
CA ASP A 260 13.84 24.59 2.49
C ASP A 260 13.14 24.47 1.11
N VAL A 261 13.45 23.41 0.34
CA VAL A 261 12.81 23.22 -0.97
C VAL A 261 11.42 22.58 -0.90
N LEU A 262 11.02 21.97 0.23
CA LEU A 262 9.68 21.40 0.38
C LEU A 262 8.63 22.52 0.52
N ASP A 263 7.54 22.42 -0.25
CA ASP A 263 6.41 23.33 -0.09
C ASP A 263 5.36 22.75 0.85
N LEU A 264 5.51 23.06 2.13
CA LEU A 264 4.63 22.57 3.20
C LEU A 264 3.22 23.18 3.19
N ARG A 265 2.93 24.10 2.27
CA ARG A 265 1.56 24.61 2.04
C ARG A 265 0.81 23.77 1.00
N ARG A 266 1.50 22.92 0.26
CA ARG A 266 0.97 22.04 -0.78
C ARG A 266 1.26 20.60 -0.43
N ILE A 267 0.48 20.06 0.52
CA ILE A 267 0.60 18.68 1.01
C ILE A 267 -0.60 17.87 0.51
N GLY A 268 -0.35 16.74 -0.10
CA GLY A 268 -1.33 15.72 -0.44
C GLY A 268 -1.04 14.41 0.26
N MET A 269 -1.97 13.47 0.17
CA MET A 269 -1.78 12.12 0.69
C MET A 269 -2.49 11.10 -0.20
N PHE A 270 -1.90 9.93 -0.37
CA PHE A 270 -2.57 8.78 -0.96
C PHE A 270 -2.22 7.51 -0.21
N GLY A 271 -2.98 6.46 -0.44
CA GLY A 271 -2.69 5.17 0.13
C GLY A 271 -3.50 4.06 -0.52
N HIS A 272 -3.08 2.83 -0.28
CA HIS A 272 -3.73 1.62 -0.76
C HIS A 272 -4.44 0.91 0.40
N SER A 273 -5.66 0.39 0.18
CA SER A 273 -6.36 -0.43 1.18
C SER A 273 -6.54 0.32 2.51
N ALA A 274 -6.07 -0.23 3.64
CA ALA A 274 -6.03 0.46 4.93
C ALA A 274 -5.32 1.82 4.86
N GLY A 275 -4.30 1.96 4.00
CA GLY A 275 -3.63 3.23 3.73
C GLY A 275 -4.50 4.23 2.97
N GLY A 276 -5.37 3.78 2.07
CA GLY A 276 -6.37 4.61 1.38
C GLY A 276 -7.40 5.15 2.36
N PHE A 277 -7.90 4.31 3.24
CA PHE A 277 -8.73 4.74 4.36
C PHE A 277 -7.99 5.74 5.25
N THR A 278 -6.74 5.43 5.62
CA THR A 278 -5.90 6.35 6.41
C THR A 278 -5.74 7.71 5.72
N ALA A 279 -5.55 7.75 4.40
CA ALA A 279 -5.42 9.00 3.66
C ALA A 279 -6.70 9.86 3.75
N ALA A 280 -7.87 9.26 3.58
CA ALA A 280 -9.14 9.94 3.72
C ALA A 280 -9.38 10.43 5.17
N GLN A 281 -9.15 9.57 6.17
CA GLN A 281 -9.36 9.91 7.59
C GLN A 281 -8.34 10.94 8.08
N ALA A 282 -7.05 10.80 7.73
CA ALA A 282 -6.04 11.79 8.09
C ALA A 282 -6.31 13.15 7.45
N MET A 283 -6.80 13.16 6.20
CA MET A 283 -7.23 14.40 5.53
C MET A 283 -8.43 15.04 6.23
N HIS A 284 -9.38 14.26 6.76
CA HIS A 284 -10.48 14.75 7.57
C HIS A 284 -9.95 15.41 8.86
N ASP A 285 -9.06 14.74 9.58
CA ASP A 285 -8.59 15.13 10.91
C ASP A 285 -7.48 16.19 10.88
N ASP A 286 -6.82 16.42 9.73
CA ASP A 286 -5.72 17.37 9.59
C ASP A 286 -5.83 18.24 8.33
N ARG A 287 -6.05 19.53 8.53
CA ARG A 287 -6.25 20.49 7.43
C ARG A 287 -4.98 20.81 6.63
N ARG A 288 -3.81 20.38 7.07
CA ARG A 288 -2.57 20.51 6.28
C ARG A 288 -2.61 19.68 5.01
N ILE A 289 -3.34 18.54 5.01
CA ILE A 289 -3.51 17.70 3.82
C ILE A 289 -4.59 18.33 2.93
N ARG A 290 -4.20 18.82 1.76
CA ARG A 290 -5.03 19.61 0.85
C ARG A 290 -5.79 18.79 -0.18
N ALA A 291 -5.26 17.63 -0.56
CA ALA A 291 -5.83 16.75 -1.58
C ALA A 291 -5.50 15.29 -1.24
N GLY A 292 -6.41 14.37 -1.51
CA GLY A 292 -6.24 12.97 -1.15
C GLY A 292 -6.68 11.98 -2.23
N ILE A 293 -6.03 10.80 -2.25
CA ILE A 293 -6.47 9.66 -3.06
C ILE A 293 -6.61 8.44 -2.15
N ASN A 294 -7.76 7.79 -2.24
CA ASN A 294 -8.02 6.51 -1.62
C ASN A 294 -8.03 5.42 -2.72
N MET A 295 -7.02 4.56 -2.70
CA MET A 295 -6.90 3.42 -3.60
C MET A 295 -7.47 2.18 -2.92
N ASP A 296 -8.67 1.81 -3.27
CA ASP A 296 -9.38 0.58 -2.89
C ASP A 296 -9.52 0.36 -1.37
N GLY A 297 -9.59 1.44 -0.59
CA GLY A 297 -9.74 1.40 0.87
C GLY A 297 -11.19 1.65 1.30
N GLN A 298 -11.80 0.69 1.96
CA GLN A 298 -13.10 0.87 2.60
C GLN A 298 -12.96 1.81 3.81
N MET A 299 -13.92 2.71 4.00
CA MET A 299 -13.90 3.72 5.08
C MET A 299 -14.86 3.35 6.21
N ASP A 300 -14.91 2.07 6.55
CA ASP A 300 -15.65 1.50 7.68
C ASP A 300 -14.75 0.57 8.51
N TYR A 301 -15.24 0.16 9.68
CA TYR A 301 -14.48 -0.64 10.63
C TYR A 301 -14.84 -2.12 10.64
N VAL A 302 -15.73 -2.56 9.78
CA VAL A 302 -15.98 -3.98 9.43
C VAL A 302 -16.54 -4.01 8.03
N GLY A 303 -16.09 -4.91 7.20
CA GLY A 303 -16.55 -5.08 5.82
C GLY A 303 -18.08 -5.06 5.69
N GLY A 304 -18.61 -3.88 5.40
CA GLY A 304 -20.04 -3.59 5.27
C GLY A 304 -20.58 -2.69 6.38
N ALA A 305 -21.17 -1.56 6.00
CA ALA A 305 -21.87 -0.69 6.92
C ALA A 305 -23.12 -1.40 7.46
N LEU A 306 -23.29 -1.39 8.77
CA LEU A 306 -24.60 -1.75 9.37
C LEU A 306 -25.63 -0.70 8.97
N PRO A 307 -26.94 -1.08 8.91
CA PRO A 307 -28.00 -0.14 8.55
C PRO A 307 -28.05 1.11 9.44
N ASP A 308 -27.61 1.02 10.69
CA ASP A 308 -27.51 2.13 11.64
C ASP A 308 -26.28 3.02 11.47
N GLY A 309 -25.36 2.69 10.54
CA GLY A 309 -24.13 3.43 10.28
C GLY A 309 -23.06 3.30 11.39
N SER A 310 -23.28 2.50 12.43
CA SER A 310 -22.44 2.43 13.64
C SER A 310 -20.99 2.05 13.39
N ARG A 311 -20.68 1.46 12.22
CA ARG A 311 -19.34 1.03 11.82
C ARG A 311 -18.66 1.93 10.78
N LEU A 312 -19.34 2.97 10.34
CA LEU A 312 -18.75 3.98 9.45
C LEU A 312 -17.73 4.84 10.20
N SER A 313 -16.71 5.27 9.49
CA SER A 313 -15.74 6.25 9.99
C SER A 313 -16.28 7.66 9.99
N THR A 314 -15.65 8.56 10.76
CA THR A 314 -16.02 9.98 10.75
C THR A 314 -15.89 10.60 9.37
N VAL A 315 -14.85 10.28 8.60
CA VAL A 315 -14.73 10.79 7.22
C VAL A 315 -15.86 10.29 6.31
N ALA A 316 -16.40 9.09 6.51
CA ALA A 316 -17.56 8.61 5.75
C ALA A 316 -18.85 9.31 6.17
N LEU A 317 -19.01 9.60 7.47
CA LEU A 317 -20.20 10.24 8.04
C LEU A 317 -20.24 11.75 7.80
N GLU A 318 -19.10 12.43 7.81
CA GLU A 318 -18.99 13.90 7.75
C GLU A 318 -18.53 14.41 6.37
N GLY A 319 -17.86 13.55 5.59
CA GLY A 319 -17.31 13.90 4.28
C GLY A 319 -16.12 14.86 4.36
N LEU A 320 -15.79 15.46 3.23
CA LEU A 320 -14.68 16.40 3.08
C LEU A 320 -15.13 17.68 2.35
N ASP A 321 -14.47 18.79 2.68
CA ASP A 321 -14.56 20.07 1.94
C ASP A 321 -13.42 20.25 0.92
N ARG A 322 -12.50 19.27 0.83
CA ARG A 322 -11.30 19.24 -0.02
C ARG A 322 -11.36 18.08 -1.01
N PRO A 323 -10.59 18.14 -2.12
CA PRO A 323 -10.66 17.16 -3.18
C PRO A 323 -10.17 15.78 -2.73
N LEU A 324 -10.97 14.75 -3.01
CA LEU A 324 -10.60 13.35 -2.85
C LEU A 324 -10.99 12.52 -4.07
N LEU A 325 -10.04 11.73 -4.58
CA LEU A 325 -10.24 10.74 -5.63
C LEU A 325 -10.39 9.34 -5.01
N LEU A 326 -11.46 8.65 -5.33
CA LEU A 326 -11.65 7.23 -5.06
C LEU A 326 -11.18 6.43 -6.28
N MET A 327 -10.21 5.56 -6.10
CA MET A 327 -9.72 4.65 -7.14
C MET A 327 -10.03 3.22 -6.73
N GLY A 328 -11.04 2.62 -7.36
CA GLY A 328 -11.49 1.27 -7.06
C GLY A 328 -10.94 0.21 -8.01
N THR A 329 -11.07 -1.05 -7.61
CA THR A 329 -10.79 -2.23 -8.44
C THR A 329 -12.07 -2.98 -8.76
N GLU A 330 -12.02 -3.93 -9.71
CA GLU A 330 -13.16 -4.84 -9.95
C GLU A 330 -13.27 -5.98 -8.93
N SER A 331 -12.54 -5.91 -7.83
CA SER A 331 -12.76 -6.82 -6.70
C SER A 331 -14.18 -6.64 -6.17
N GLU A 332 -14.79 -7.73 -5.68
CA GLU A 332 -16.19 -7.73 -5.23
C GLU A 332 -16.53 -6.56 -4.31
N GLY A 333 -17.41 -5.66 -4.76
CA GLY A 333 -17.98 -4.56 -3.98
C GLY A 333 -17.10 -3.34 -3.74
N SER A 334 -15.94 -3.20 -4.39
CA SER A 334 -15.02 -2.09 -4.10
C SER A 334 -14.86 -1.05 -5.23
N GLY A 335 -15.20 -1.37 -6.46
CA GLY A 335 -14.93 -0.50 -7.62
C GLY A 335 -15.80 0.75 -7.71
N ASP A 336 -17.09 0.65 -7.38
CA ASP A 336 -18.09 1.70 -7.53
C ASP A 336 -18.57 2.19 -6.16
N TYR A 337 -18.50 3.50 -5.94
CA TYR A 337 -18.95 4.10 -4.68
C TYR A 337 -20.41 3.77 -4.33
N ARG A 338 -21.27 3.48 -5.31
CA ARG A 338 -22.69 3.13 -5.08
C ARG A 338 -22.83 1.72 -4.49
N GLN A 339 -21.87 0.85 -4.71
CA GLN A 339 -21.88 -0.54 -4.25
C GLN A 339 -21.16 -0.71 -2.91
N GLN A 340 -20.21 0.18 -2.60
CA GLN A 340 -19.44 0.15 -1.37
C GLN A 340 -20.08 1.11 -0.33
N PRO A 341 -20.70 0.62 0.77
CA PRO A 341 -21.52 1.43 1.66
C PRO A 341 -20.80 2.63 2.28
N SER A 342 -19.52 2.47 2.68
CA SER A 342 -18.76 3.56 3.28
C SER A 342 -18.38 4.64 2.25
N TRP A 343 -18.12 4.26 1.00
CA TRP A 343 -17.90 5.20 -0.09
C TRP A 343 -19.20 5.92 -0.48
N ALA A 344 -20.32 5.21 -0.48
CA ALA A 344 -21.64 5.83 -0.72
C ALA A 344 -21.99 6.87 0.36
N ALA A 345 -21.69 6.59 1.63
CA ALA A 345 -21.89 7.55 2.71
C ALA A 345 -20.96 8.76 2.55
N PHE A 346 -19.67 8.53 2.33
CA PHE A 346 -18.69 9.57 2.03
C PHE A 346 -19.13 10.45 0.84
N TRP A 347 -19.60 9.82 -0.24
CA TRP A 347 -20.02 10.52 -1.45
C TRP A 347 -21.18 11.48 -1.18
N ARG A 348 -22.20 11.06 -0.42
CA ARG A 348 -23.33 11.90 -0.04
C ARG A 348 -22.93 13.09 0.83
N ASN A 349 -21.99 12.88 1.74
CA ASN A 349 -21.62 13.85 2.76
C ASN A 349 -20.50 14.81 2.32
N THR A 350 -19.73 14.45 1.28
CA THR A 350 -18.62 15.28 0.79
C THR A 350 -19.11 16.45 -0.07
N ARG A 351 -18.71 17.65 0.31
CA ARG A 351 -18.99 18.90 -0.42
C ARG A 351 -17.86 19.31 -1.35
N GLY A 352 -16.62 18.86 -1.05
CA GLY A 352 -15.45 19.07 -1.90
C GLY A 352 -15.56 18.34 -3.23
N TRP A 353 -14.64 18.66 -4.13
CA TRP A 353 -14.50 17.90 -5.38
C TRP A 353 -14.24 16.43 -5.08
N LYS A 354 -14.92 15.57 -5.79
CA LYS A 354 -14.77 14.12 -5.69
C LYS A 354 -14.96 13.47 -7.04
N ALA A 355 -14.27 12.39 -7.28
CA ALA A 355 -14.49 11.49 -8.40
C ALA A 355 -14.25 10.06 -7.95
N ASN A 356 -14.86 9.11 -8.66
CA ASN A 356 -14.59 7.70 -8.50
C ASN A 356 -14.25 7.10 -9.85
N VAL A 357 -13.11 6.43 -9.91
CA VAL A 357 -12.66 5.69 -11.09
C VAL A 357 -12.34 4.25 -10.71
N THR A 358 -12.74 3.31 -11.55
CA THR A 358 -12.49 1.87 -11.36
C THR A 358 -11.53 1.39 -12.42
N LEU A 359 -10.46 0.70 -12.03
CA LEU A 359 -9.56 -0.01 -12.94
C LEU A 359 -10.19 -1.35 -13.30
N THR A 360 -10.62 -1.51 -14.57
CA THR A 360 -11.26 -2.74 -15.03
C THR A 360 -10.26 -3.89 -15.16
N GLY A 361 -10.71 -5.11 -14.97
CA GLY A 361 -9.87 -6.30 -14.99
C GLY A 361 -8.86 -6.39 -13.86
N SER A 362 -8.97 -5.57 -12.83
CA SER A 362 -8.03 -5.49 -11.70
C SER A 362 -8.49 -6.28 -10.48
N ARG A 363 -7.59 -6.44 -9.52
CA ARG A 363 -7.85 -6.97 -8.17
C ARG A 363 -7.23 -6.03 -7.13
N HIS A 364 -7.52 -6.29 -5.86
CA HIS A 364 -7.08 -5.43 -4.75
C HIS A 364 -5.60 -5.05 -4.80
N ALA A 365 -4.71 -6.01 -5.05
CA ALA A 365 -3.27 -5.76 -5.15
C ALA A 365 -2.81 -5.02 -6.43
N SER A 366 -3.73 -4.73 -7.38
CA SER A 366 -3.37 -4.05 -8.64
C SER A 366 -2.88 -2.61 -8.47
N TYR A 367 -3.19 -1.97 -7.34
CA TYR A 367 -2.67 -0.64 -7.00
C TYR A 367 -1.36 -0.67 -6.19
N THR A 368 -0.65 -1.80 -6.20
CA THR A 368 0.66 -1.98 -5.56
C THR A 368 1.72 -2.44 -6.57
N ASP A 369 2.95 -2.60 -6.12
CA ASP A 369 4.02 -3.16 -6.96
C ASP A 369 3.75 -4.62 -7.37
N ALA A 370 2.82 -5.33 -6.71
CA ALA A 370 2.38 -6.67 -7.10
C ALA A 370 1.96 -6.74 -8.58
N GLN A 371 1.23 -5.72 -9.07
CA GLN A 371 0.75 -5.64 -10.44
C GLN A 371 1.86 -5.77 -11.49
N VAL A 372 3.05 -5.28 -11.18
CA VAL A 372 4.18 -5.27 -12.13
C VAL A 372 5.23 -6.34 -11.82
N LEU A 373 5.35 -6.78 -10.57
CA LEU A 373 6.37 -7.75 -10.16
C LEU A 373 5.88 -9.19 -10.31
N LEU A 374 4.67 -9.53 -9.85
CA LEU A 374 4.15 -10.90 -9.88
C LEU A 374 4.11 -11.51 -11.29
N PRO A 375 3.67 -10.80 -12.36
CA PRO A 375 3.70 -11.36 -13.70
C PRO A 375 5.11 -11.69 -14.22
N GLN A 376 6.14 -11.00 -13.70
CA GLN A 376 7.52 -11.30 -14.07
C GLN A 376 8.03 -12.55 -13.33
N LEU A 377 7.68 -12.71 -12.06
CA LEU A 377 8.03 -13.85 -11.24
C LEU A 377 7.30 -15.11 -11.71
N ALA A 378 6.01 -15.01 -12.06
CA ALA A 378 5.22 -16.12 -12.58
C ALA A 378 5.80 -16.70 -13.87
N ARG A 379 6.31 -15.85 -14.79
CA ARG A 379 7.01 -16.32 -15.99
C ARG A 379 8.31 -17.11 -15.70
N GLN A 380 8.82 -17.02 -14.49
CA GLN A 380 10.01 -17.73 -14.00
C GLN A 380 9.64 -18.90 -13.06
N GLY A 381 8.34 -19.22 -12.96
CA GLY A 381 7.83 -20.35 -12.16
C GLY A 381 7.50 -20.01 -10.69
N ALA A 382 7.54 -18.73 -10.31
CA ALA A 382 7.12 -18.29 -8.98
C ALA A 382 5.80 -17.48 -9.08
N GLU A 383 4.67 -18.15 -8.85
CA GLU A 383 3.36 -17.49 -8.89
C GLU A 383 2.58 -17.70 -7.59
N PRO A 384 1.59 -16.85 -7.31
CA PRO A 384 0.68 -17.01 -6.17
C PRO A 384 -0.06 -18.35 -6.20
N GLY A 385 -0.32 -18.95 -5.02
CA GLY A 385 -1.00 -20.24 -4.91
C GLY A 385 -2.39 -20.28 -5.55
N ASP A 386 -3.15 -19.18 -5.45
CA ASP A 386 -4.46 -19.01 -6.12
C ASP A 386 -4.36 -18.52 -7.57
N GLY A 387 -3.14 -18.40 -8.08
CA GLY A 387 -2.84 -17.96 -9.44
C GLY A 387 -2.77 -16.44 -9.61
N LEU A 388 -2.07 -16.03 -10.66
CA LEU A 388 -1.79 -14.62 -10.96
C LEU A 388 -3.08 -13.79 -11.14
N THR A 389 -4.09 -14.35 -11.80
CA THR A 389 -5.38 -13.66 -12.05
C THR A 389 -6.14 -13.37 -10.75
N ALA A 390 -6.07 -14.26 -9.76
CA ALA A 390 -6.68 -14.01 -8.45
C ALA A 390 -5.95 -12.87 -7.71
N ALA A 391 -4.63 -12.77 -7.83
CA ALA A 391 -3.83 -11.77 -7.16
C ALA A 391 -3.96 -10.36 -7.79
N VAL A 392 -3.80 -10.24 -9.11
CA VAL A 392 -3.70 -8.94 -9.80
C VAL A 392 -4.65 -8.76 -10.98
N GLY A 393 -5.57 -9.70 -11.19
CA GLY A 393 -6.58 -9.62 -12.25
C GLY A 393 -6.05 -9.93 -13.65
N THR A 394 -6.83 -9.50 -14.65
CA THR A 394 -6.57 -9.74 -16.08
C THR A 394 -6.09 -8.51 -16.82
N VAL A 395 -6.13 -7.34 -16.18
CA VAL A 395 -5.62 -6.10 -16.78
C VAL A 395 -4.11 -6.23 -17.07
N ARG A 396 -3.71 -5.79 -18.24
CA ARG A 396 -2.28 -5.84 -18.63
C ARG A 396 -1.42 -5.03 -17.64
N PRO A 397 -0.31 -5.60 -17.12
CA PRO A 397 0.51 -4.94 -16.09
C PRO A 397 1.05 -3.57 -16.48
N ASP A 398 1.48 -3.43 -17.75
CA ASP A 398 1.98 -2.16 -18.28
C ASP A 398 0.87 -1.10 -18.38
N ARG A 399 -0.35 -1.51 -18.72
CA ARG A 399 -1.52 -0.61 -18.83
C ARG A 399 -1.97 -0.17 -17.44
N ALA A 400 -2.13 -1.10 -16.50
CA ALA A 400 -2.52 -0.79 -15.12
C ALA A 400 -1.53 0.20 -14.46
N ALA A 401 -0.22 -0.07 -14.57
CA ALA A 401 0.81 0.82 -14.07
C ALA A 401 0.78 2.21 -14.74
N ALA A 402 0.60 2.26 -16.06
CA ALA A 402 0.53 3.54 -16.78
C ALA A 402 -0.73 4.34 -16.39
N ALA A 403 -1.88 3.69 -16.27
CA ALA A 403 -3.13 4.32 -15.85
C ALA A 403 -3.03 4.84 -14.40
N GLY A 404 -2.59 4.01 -13.46
CA GLY A 404 -2.42 4.41 -12.05
C GLY A 404 -1.51 5.64 -11.92
N ARG A 405 -0.34 5.63 -12.56
CA ARG A 405 0.60 6.77 -12.58
C ARG A 405 -0.02 8.03 -13.16
N ALA A 406 -0.69 7.91 -14.33
CA ALA A 406 -1.29 9.06 -15.00
C ALA A 406 -2.38 9.72 -14.14
N TYR A 407 -3.30 8.93 -13.57
CA TYR A 407 -4.38 9.47 -12.74
C TYR A 407 -3.89 10.08 -11.44
N VAL A 408 -2.91 9.46 -10.78
CA VAL A 408 -2.30 10.02 -9.56
C VAL A 408 -1.53 11.31 -9.85
N THR A 409 -0.75 11.33 -10.92
CA THR A 409 0.02 12.53 -11.32
C THR A 409 -0.91 13.66 -11.76
N SER A 410 -1.97 13.35 -12.54
CA SER A 410 -3.01 14.31 -12.94
C SER A 410 -3.70 14.91 -11.72
N PHE A 411 -4.13 14.06 -10.75
CA PHE A 411 -4.81 14.53 -9.55
C PHE A 411 -3.94 15.50 -8.73
N PHE A 412 -2.72 15.12 -8.39
CA PHE A 412 -1.83 16.02 -7.64
C PHE A 412 -1.34 17.20 -8.48
N GLY A 413 -1.26 17.06 -9.80
CA GLY A 413 -1.03 18.16 -10.74
C GLY A 413 -2.10 19.24 -10.59
N ARG A 414 -3.36 18.85 -10.69
CA ARG A 414 -4.52 19.76 -10.58
C ARG A 414 -4.59 20.43 -9.21
N TRP A 415 -4.50 19.67 -8.12
CA TRP A 415 -4.83 20.17 -6.78
C TRP A 415 -3.64 20.72 -5.98
N LEU A 416 -2.42 20.31 -6.29
CA LEU A 416 -1.22 20.83 -5.60
C LEU A 416 -0.38 21.77 -6.46
N ARG A 417 -0.53 21.74 -7.79
CA ARG A 417 0.27 22.56 -8.71
C ARG A 417 -0.55 23.52 -9.56
N GLY A 418 -1.86 23.37 -9.59
CA GLY A 418 -2.74 24.15 -10.45
C GLY A 418 -2.56 23.82 -11.95
N HIS A 419 -2.07 22.62 -12.25
CA HIS A 419 -1.91 22.10 -13.61
C HIS A 419 -2.99 21.06 -13.89
N ASP A 420 -3.94 21.39 -14.73
CA ASP A 420 -5.04 20.52 -15.11
C ASP A 420 -4.83 20.01 -16.55
N ASP A 421 -4.67 18.70 -16.69
CA ASP A 421 -4.54 18.01 -17.99
C ASP A 421 -5.87 17.42 -18.47
N HIS A 422 -6.96 17.69 -17.76
CA HIS A 422 -8.33 17.25 -18.05
C HIS A 422 -8.56 15.74 -18.01
N LEU A 423 -7.59 14.94 -17.53
CA LEU A 423 -7.75 13.49 -17.42
C LEU A 423 -8.82 13.08 -16.40
N LEU A 424 -9.09 13.94 -15.43
CA LEU A 424 -10.08 13.70 -14.36
C LEU A 424 -11.49 14.24 -14.68
N ASP A 425 -11.71 14.79 -15.88
CA ASP A 425 -13.01 15.36 -16.25
C ASP A 425 -13.98 14.31 -16.83
N GLY A 426 -13.47 13.09 -17.14
CA GLY A 426 -14.30 12.01 -17.67
C GLY A 426 -13.50 10.88 -18.34
N PRO A 427 -14.18 9.95 -19.00
CA PRO A 427 -13.56 8.82 -19.68
C PRO A 427 -12.49 9.24 -20.70
N SER A 428 -11.35 8.56 -20.71
CA SER A 428 -10.24 8.85 -21.61
C SER A 428 -9.97 7.69 -22.57
N GLY A 429 -9.91 7.99 -23.87
CA GLY A 429 -9.49 7.00 -24.88
C GLY A 429 -8.04 6.53 -24.70
N ARG A 430 -7.22 7.29 -23.95
CA ARG A 430 -5.85 6.88 -23.60
C ARG A 430 -5.83 5.77 -22.55
N PHE A 431 -6.82 5.75 -21.65
CA PHE A 431 -6.95 4.79 -20.55
C PHE A 431 -8.38 4.23 -20.48
N PRO A 432 -8.82 3.45 -21.49
CA PRO A 432 -10.17 2.90 -21.51
C PRO A 432 -10.46 1.94 -20.35
N GLU A 433 -9.42 1.40 -19.72
CA GLU A 433 -9.51 0.57 -18.52
C GLU A 433 -9.87 1.34 -17.24
N MET A 434 -9.83 2.68 -17.27
CA MET A 434 -10.25 3.53 -16.14
C MET A 434 -11.67 4.02 -16.38
N VAL A 435 -12.63 3.45 -15.66
CA VAL A 435 -14.05 3.72 -15.82
C VAL A 435 -14.53 4.63 -14.68
N PHE A 436 -15.17 5.76 -15.06
CA PHE A 436 -15.77 6.67 -14.08
C PHE A 436 -17.13 6.13 -13.62
N SER A 437 -17.39 6.19 -12.31
CA SER A 437 -18.71 6.00 -11.72
C SER A 437 -19.41 7.37 -11.64
N ASN A 438 -20.43 7.57 -12.47
CA ASN A 438 -21.22 8.80 -12.56
C ASN A 438 -22.45 8.77 -11.65
#